data_d362da2b7d09dfe1e3c5857db93480f1
#
_entry.id   d362da2b7d09dfe1e3c5857db93480f1
#
_cell.length_a   1.000
_cell.length_b   1.000
_cell.length_c   1.000
_cell.angle_alpha   90.00
_cell.angle_beta   90.00
_cell.angle_gamma   90.00
#
_symmetry.space_group_name_H-M   'P 1'
#
loop_
_entity.id
_entity.type
_entity.pdbx_description
1 polymer ?
#
loop_
_entity_poly.entity_id
_entity_poly.type
_entity_poly.pdbx_seq_one_letter_code
_entity_poly.pdbx_strand_id
1 'polypeptide(L)'
;FGTYRYYEGNEVLRSWICMPVTVGIYDRKAETIKALFSPRLWTKEGLLTQAGSETFWDRSTLYALRGVYACGETEKATDYLKYYSEHRLLGEHVPYPIEAWPEGDQRHLSAESGLYCRIITEGLFGIRPTGLHSFSLTPRLPKEWNEMSLKKMNAFGKSADIEVTRHKTNIVVVIKPEKGKVIRKS
;
A
#
# COMPACT_ATOMS: atom_id res chain seq x y z
N PHE A 1 6.10 14.05 18.27
CA PHE A 1 5.07 13.21 17.66
C PHE A 1 5.15 11.75 18.09
N GLY A 2 6.18 11.31 18.80
CA GLY A 2 6.40 9.92 19.20
C GLY A 2 6.83 8.99 18.04
N THR A 3 6.80 9.47 16.80
CA THR A 3 7.24 8.76 15.59
C THR A 3 8.67 9.11 15.20
N TYR A 4 9.09 8.71 14.02
CA TYR A 4 10.41 9.00 13.47
C TYR A 4 10.55 10.48 13.07
N ARG A 5 11.77 10.98 13.13
CA ARG A 5 12.16 12.24 12.48
C ARG A 5 12.73 11.95 11.10
N TYR A 6 12.62 12.89 10.19
CA TYR A 6 13.18 12.74 8.84
C TYR A 6 14.72 12.73 8.88
N TYR A 7 15.30 13.58 9.74
CA TYR A 7 16.71 13.58 10.10
C TYR A 7 16.86 14.19 11.49
N GLU A 8 18.06 14.08 12.08
CA GLU A 8 18.37 14.66 13.38
C GLU A 8 18.18 16.19 13.35
N GLY A 9 17.51 16.74 14.36
CA GLY A 9 17.18 18.17 14.43
C GLY A 9 15.97 18.61 13.62
N ASN A 10 15.34 17.73 12.81
CA ASN A 10 14.14 18.09 12.07
C ASN A 10 12.91 18.12 12.99
N GLU A 11 12.28 19.30 13.11
CA GLU A 11 11.07 19.53 13.92
C GLU A 11 9.79 19.55 13.07
N VAL A 12 9.91 19.50 11.74
CA VAL A 12 8.76 19.49 10.83
C VAL A 12 8.31 18.05 10.57
N LEU A 13 7.05 17.76 10.81
CA LEU A 13 6.47 16.46 10.49
C LEU A 13 6.41 16.29 8.97
N ARG A 14 7.00 15.22 8.44
CA ARG A 14 7.07 14.91 7.01
C ARG A 14 6.44 13.57 6.69
N SER A 15 5.89 13.44 5.49
CA SER A 15 5.25 12.21 5.00
C SER A 15 6.20 11.00 4.96
N TRP A 16 7.50 11.22 4.79
CA TRP A 16 8.52 10.16 4.75
C TRP A 16 8.68 9.35 6.04
N ILE A 17 8.03 9.75 7.13
CA ILE A 17 7.91 8.90 8.32
C ILE A 17 7.21 7.56 8.02
N CYS A 18 6.55 7.43 6.86
CA CYS A 18 5.97 6.18 6.40
C CYS A 18 7.00 5.09 6.06
N MET A 19 8.24 5.46 5.73
CA MET A 19 9.24 4.51 5.23
C MET A 19 9.53 3.34 6.18
N PRO A 20 9.71 3.50 7.48
CA PRO A 20 9.93 2.37 8.38
C PRO A 20 8.83 1.32 8.27
N VAL A 21 7.55 1.69 8.39
CA VAL A 21 6.43 0.74 8.29
C VAL A 21 6.32 0.13 6.90
N THR A 22 6.72 0.87 5.86
CA THR A 22 6.73 0.40 4.48
C THR A 22 7.76 -0.71 4.25
N VAL A 23 8.91 -0.63 4.93
CA VAL A 23 9.99 -1.64 4.81
C VAL A 23 9.98 -2.69 5.91
N GLY A 24 8.99 -2.68 6.80
CA GLY A 24 8.79 -3.72 7.80
C GLY A 24 9.42 -3.44 9.17
N ILE A 25 9.72 -2.18 9.47
CA ILE A 25 10.17 -1.72 10.79
C ILE A 25 8.94 -1.22 11.56
N TYR A 26 8.52 -1.94 12.60
CA TYR A 26 7.24 -1.72 13.26
C TYR A 26 7.33 -1.20 14.70
N ASP A 27 8.53 -0.87 15.20
CA ASP A 27 8.76 -0.46 16.60
C ASP A 27 7.92 0.74 17.03
N ARG A 28 7.63 1.64 16.08
CA ARG A 28 6.78 2.83 16.30
C ARG A 28 5.58 2.88 15.35
N LYS A 29 5.04 1.72 14.99
CA LYS A 29 3.94 1.65 14.00
C LYS A 29 2.70 2.45 14.41
N ALA A 30 2.28 2.34 15.66
CA ALA A 30 1.08 3.00 16.14
C ALA A 30 1.20 4.53 16.10
N GLU A 31 2.30 5.07 16.59
CA GLU A 31 2.59 6.50 16.58
C GLU A 31 2.79 7.02 15.16
N THR A 32 3.43 6.22 14.31
CA THR A 32 3.65 6.56 12.90
C THR A 32 2.32 6.63 12.15
N ILE A 33 1.44 5.64 12.31
CA ILE A 33 0.10 5.65 11.69
C ILE A 33 -0.73 6.82 12.21
N LYS A 34 -0.71 7.06 13.51
CA LYS A 34 -1.39 8.21 14.12
C LYS A 34 -0.89 9.55 13.56
N ALA A 35 0.41 9.70 13.35
CA ALA A 35 1.00 10.91 12.79
C ALA A 35 0.71 11.08 11.31
N LEU A 36 0.81 10.03 10.50
CA LEU A 36 0.51 10.03 9.07
C LEU A 36 -0.94 10.45 8.78
N PHE A 37 -1.89 9.93 9.56
CA PHE A 37 -3.33 10.22 9.40
C PHE A 37 -3.82 11.36 10.31
N SER A 38 -2.91 12.13 10.89
CA SER A 38 -3.28 13.35 11.60
C SER A 38 -3.68 14.46 10.59
N PRO A 39 -4.51 15.43 11.01
CA PRO A 39 -4.87 16.58 10.16
C PRO A 39 -3.66 17.43 9.74
N ARG A 40 -2.49 17.20 10.29
CA ARG A 40 -1.24 17.88 9.93
C ARG A 40 -0.61 17.36 8.65
N LEU A 41 -0.85 16.09 8.30
CA LEU A 41 -0.32 15.46 7.09
C LEU A 41 -1.42 14.95 6.17
N TRP A 42 -2.51 14.41 6.73
CA TRP A 42 -3.56 13.80 5.93
C TRP A 42 -4.76 14.72 5.78
N THR A 43 -5.13 14.97 4.55
CA THR A 43 -6.33 15.72 4.17
C THR A 43 -7.17 14.88 3.20
N LYS A 44 -8.30 15.41 2.77
CA LYS A 44 -9.11 14.76 1.73
C LYS A 44 -8.36 14.58 0.40
N GLU A 45 -7.34 15.39 0.11
CA GLU A 45 -6.57 15.31 -1.14
C GLU A 45 -5.36 14.35 -1.05
N GLY A 46 -5.15 13.72 0.09
CA GLY A 46 -4.05 12.77 0.30
C GLY A 46 -3.04 13.19 1.36
N LEU A 47 -1.83 12.71 1.22
CA LEU A 47 -0.74 12.93 2.15
C LEU A 47 0.12 14.12 1.73
N LEU A 48 0.16 15.16 2.57
CA LEU A 48 1.03 16.32 2.36
C LEU A 48 2.50 15.92 2.39
N THR A 49 3.36 16.62 1.66
CA THR A 49 4.81 16.43 1.72
C THR A 49 5.35 16.63 3.12
N GLN A 50 4.81 17.64 3.81
CA GLN A 50 5.12 17.99 5.20
C GLN A 50 3.99 18.82 5.81
N ALA A 51 3.97 18.90 7.12
CA ALA A 51 3.04 19.76 7.84
C ALA A 51 3.22 21.22 7.42
N GLY A 52 2.09 21.87 7.07
CA GLY A 52 2.06 23.25 6.56
C GLY A 52 2.39 23.41 5.07
N SER A 53 2.56 22.31 4.33
CA SER A 53 2.65 22.33 2.87
C SER A 53 1.26 22.39 2.22
N GLU A 54 1.21 22.83 0.97
CA GLU A 54 0.03 22.75 0.09
C GLU A 54 0.20 21.68 -1.00
N THR A 55 1.35 21.00 -1.01
CA THR A 55 1.66 19.96 -1.99
C THR A 55 1.40 18.60 -1.39
N PHE A 56 0.59 17.82 -2.06
CA PHE A 56 0.34 16.40 -1.78
C PHE A 56 1.36 15.56 -2.54
N TRP A 57 2.00 14.67 -1.85
CA TRP A 57 2.98 13.81 -2.50
C TRP A 57 2.41 12.42 -2.73
N ASP A 58 1.96 12.17 -3.94
CA ASP A 58 1.34 10.90 -4.31
C ASP A 58 2.32 9.74 -4.15
N ARG A 59 3.60 9.94 -4.43
CA ARG A 59 4.64 8.95 -4.15
C ARG A 59 4.64 8.53 -2.68
N SER A 60 4.65 9.46 -1.74
CA SER A 60 4.63 9.12 -0.31
C SER A 60 3.30 8.54 0.14
N THR A 61 2.18 8.95 -0.46
CA THR A 61 0.87 8.35 -0.23
C THR A 61 0.87 6.86 -0.59
N LEU A 62 1.42 6.51 -1.75
CA LEU A 62 1.51 5.12 -2.22
C LEU A 62 2.41 4.25 -1.33
N TYR A 63 3.55 4.78 -0.88
CA TYR A 63 4.39 4.11 0.11
C TYR A 63 3.67 3.94 1.44
N ALA A 64 3.01 4.99 1.93
CA ALA A 64 2.29 4.95 3.20
C ALA A 64 1.17 3.90 3.19
N LEU A 65 0.33 3.86 2.15
CA LEU A 65 -0.78 2.90 2.04
C LEU A 65 -0.27 1.45 2.07
N ARG A 66 0.83 1.15 1.37
CA ARG A 66 1.46 -0.17 1.42
C ARG A 66 1.91 -0.53 2.85
N GLY A 67 2.55 0.39 3.55
CA GLY A 67 2.98 0.21 4.94
C GLY A 67 1.80 0.05 5.90
N VAL A 68 0.72 0.80 5.71
CA VAL A 68 -0.50 0.74 6.53
C VAL A 68 -1.19 -0.62 6.40
N TYR A 69 -1.29 -1.19 5.19
CA TYR A 69 -1.72 -2.59 5.01
C TYR A 69 -0.81 -3.57 5.77
N ALA A 70 0.50 -3.41 5.63
CA ALA A 70 1.47 -4.28 6.30
C ALA A 70 1.33 -4.24 7.83
N CYS A 71 0.96 -3.09 8.40
CA CYS A 71 0.67 -2.91 9.83
C CYS A 71 -0.63 -3.57 10.30
N GLY A 72 -1.49 -4.00 9.37
CA GLY A 72 -2.79 -4.60 9.68
C GLY A 72 -3.97 -3.63 9.73
N GLU A 73 -3.77 -2.37 9.39
CA GLU A 73 -4.82 -1.34 9.31
C GLU A 73 -5.58 -1.43 7.97
N THR A 74 -6.12 -2.61 7.69
CA THR A 74 -6.70 -2.99 6.40
C THR A 74 -7.80 -2.05 5.95
N GLU A 75 -8.79 -1.79 6.82
CA GLU A 75 -9.95 -0.96 6.48
C GLU A 75 -9.52 0.46 6.12
N LYS A 76 -8.70 1.07 6.97
CA LYS A 76 -8.16 2.40 6.74
C LYS A 76 -7.38 2.49 5.42
N ALA A 77 -6.49 1.53 5.17
CA ALA A 77 -5.73 1.48 3.93
C ALA A 77 -6.64 1.31 2.70
N THR A 78 -7.70 0.49 2.81
CA THR A 78 -8.67 0.25 1.73
C THR A 78 -9.49 1.50 1.42
N ASP A 79 -10.01 2.18 2.43
CA ASP A 79 -10.77 3.42 2.27
C ASP A 79 -9.93 4.49 1.55
N TYR A 80 -8.70 4.67 1.99
CA TYR A 80 -7.80 5.64 1.36
C TYR A 80 -7.31 5.21 -0.02
N LEU A 81 -7.10 3.93 -0.27
CA LEU A 81 -6.75 3.44 -1.60
C LEU A 81 -7.91 3.67 -2.59
N LYS A 82 -9.13 3.39 -2.14
CA LYS A 82 -10.35 3.67 -2.93
C LYS A 82 -10.44 5.16 -3.25
N TYR A 83 -10.36 6.01 -2.22
CA TYR A 83 -10.40 7.45 -2.39
C TYR A 83 -9.30 7.95 -3.35
N TYR A 84 -8.06 7.51 -3.16
CA TYR A 84 -6.95 7.84 -4.05
C TYR A 84 -7.23 7.43 -5.50
N SER A 85 -7.71 6.21 -5.71
CA SER A 85 -8.00 5.68 -7.05
C SER A 85 -9.08 6.49 -7.76
N GLU A 86 -10.15 6.84 -7.05
CA GLU A 86 -11.24 7.64 -7.59
C GLU A 86 -10.78 9.06 -7.97
N HIS A 87 -9.91 9.69 -7.16
CA HIS A 87 -9.50 11.08 -7.35
C HIS A 87 -8.25 11.27 -8.22
N ARG A 88 -7.40 10.24 -8.34
CA ARG A 88 -6.13 10.33 -9.05
C ARG A 88 -6.05 9.50 -10.33
N LEU A 89 -6.92 8.50 -10.49
CA LEU A 89 -6.86 7.60 -11.64
C LEU A 89 -8.11 7.65 -12.50
N LEU A 90 -9.21 8.17 -11.96
CA LEU A 90 -10.49 8.29 -12.65
C LEU A 90 -10.84 9.79 -12.78
N GLY A 91 -11.64 10.13 -13.80
CA GLY A 91 -12.05 11.50 -14.05
C GLY A 91 -11.29 12.15 -15.22
N GLU A 92 -11.16 13.48 -15.18
CA GLU A 92 -10.66 14.28 -16.32
C GLU A 92 -9.14 14.44 -16.37
N HIS A 93 -8.41 13.88 -15.42
CA HIS A 93 -6.96 13.92 -15.48
C HIS A 93 -6.37 12.60 -15.99
N VAL A 94 -5.04 12.53 -16.09
CA VAL A 94 -4.33 11.35 -16.58
C VAL A 94 -4.67 10.10 -15.77
N PRO A 95 -4.94 8.94 -16.42
CA PRO A 95 -5.39 7.73 -15.75
C PRO A 95 -4.24 6.92 -15.12
N TYR A 96 -3.27 7.59 -14.52
CA TYR A 96 -2.14 6.96 -13.85
C TYR A 96 -1.59 7.85 -12.73
N PRO A 97 -0.95 7.25 -11.70
CA PRO A 97 -0.37 8.00 -10.60
C PRO A 97 0.73 8.95 -11.05
N ILE A 98 0.72 10.15 -10.50
CA ILE A 98 1.74 11.18 -10.71
C ILE A 98 2.62 11.31 -9.45
N GLU A 99 3.70 12.08 -9.53
CA GLU A 99 4.61 12.24 -8.38
C GLU A 99 3.99 13.07 -7.28
N ALA A 100 3.37 14.19 -7.64
CA ALA A 100 2.81 15.16 -6.69
C ALA A 100 1.55 15.81 -7.23
N TRP A 101 0.70 16.31 -6.34
CA TRP A 101 -0.54 17.02 -6.64
C TRP A 101 -0.56 18.38 -5.91
N PRO A 102 -1.08 19.47 -6.49
CA PRO A 102 -1.60 19.54 -7.87
C PRO A 102 -0.57 19.17 -8.93
N GLU A 103 -1.06 18.63 -10.06
CA GLU A 103 -0.20 18.33 -11.20
C GLU A 103 0.34 19.65 -11.77
N GLY A 104 1.65 19.75 -11.89
CA GLY A 104 2.35 20.88 -12.49
C GLY A 104 3.13 20.41 -13.71
N ASP A 105 4.39 20.83 -13.81
CA ASP A 105 5.28 20.45 -14.91
C ASP A 105 5.89 19.04 -14.73
N GLN A 106 5.49 18.30 -13.68
CA GLN A 106 6.00 16.96 -13.42
C GLN A 106 5.66 16.04 -14.60
N ARG A 107 6.68 15.34 -15.05
CA ARG A 107 6.48 14.26 -16.02
C ARG A 107 6.12 12.98 -15.30
N HIS A 108 5.40 12.12 -16.00
CA HIS A 108 5.01 10.85 -15.45
C HIS A 108 6.22 9.97 -15.22
N LEU A 109 6.32 9.50 -14.01
CA LEU A 109 7.33 8.53 -13.65
C LEU A 109 6.64 7.17 -13.56
N SER A 110 7.11 6.20 -14.31
CA SER A 110 6.62 4.83 -14.24
C SER A 110 6.74 4.22 -12.83
N ALA A 111 7.57 4.83 -11.98
CA ALA A 111 7.74 4.45 -10.59
C ALA A 111 6.44 4.52 -9.77
N GLU A 112 5.62 5.57 -9.95
CA GLU A 112 4.37 5.73 -9.21
C GLU A 112 3.35 4.67 -9.61
N SER A 113 3.24 4.33 -10.88
CA SER A 113 2.41 3.21 -11.35
C SER A 113 2.87 1.88 -10.75
N GLY A 114 4.18 1.65 -10.70
CA GLY A 114 4.76 0.49 -10.01
C GLY A 114 4.44 0.47 -8.51
N LEU A 115 4.50 1.62 -7.84
CA LEU A 115 4.14 1.73 -6.42
C LEU A 115 2.66 1.44 -6.19
N TYR A 116 1.77 1.92 -7.04
CA TYR A 116 0.35 1.60 -6.98
C TYR A 116 0.10 0.08 -7.09
N CYS A 117 0.71 -0.58 -8.09
CA CYS A 117 0.62 -2.04 -8.21
C CYS A 117 1.16 -2.76 -6.97
N ARG A 118 2.21 -2.24 -6.33
CA ARG A 118 2.77 -2.81 -5.11
C ARG A 118 1.86 -2.64 -3.89
N ILE A 119 0.98 -1.65 -3.84
CA ILE A 119 -0.05 -1.58 -2.79
C ILE A 119 -0.96 -2.81 -2.88
N ILE A 120 -1.33 -3.22 -4.09
CA ILE A 120 -2.16 -4.41 -4.30
C ILE A 120 -1.37 -5.67 -3.95
N THR A 121 -0.21 -5.88 -4.55
CA THR A 121 0.54 -7.14 -4.40
C THR A 121 1.17 -7.29 -3.02
N GLU A 122 1.87 -6.27 -2.52
CA GLU A 122 2.60 -6.33 -1.25
C GLU A 122 1.76 -5.85 -0.06
N GLY A 123 0.83 -4.91 -0.28
CA GLY A 123 -0.08 -4.41 0.73
C GLY A 123 -1.29 -5.33 0.94
N LEU A 124 -2.22 -5.31 -0.01
CA LEU A 124 -3.49 -6.03 0.08
C LEU A 124 -3.32 -7.55 0.08
N PHE A 125 -2.58 -8.10 -0.90
CA PHE A 125 -2.25 -9.54 -0.92
C PHE A 125 -1.15 -9.91 0.06
N GLY A 126 -0.34 -8.98 0.52
CA GLY A 126 0.72 -9.22 1.50
C GLY A 126 1.81 -10.15 1.00
N ILE A 127 2.12 -10.12 -0.31
CA ILE A 127 3.18 -10.90 -0.93
C ILE A 127 4.53 -10.29 -0.54
N ARG A 128 5.41 -11.08 0.08
CA ARG A 128 6.78 -10.65 0.41
C ARG A 128 7.78 -11.67 -0.10
N PRO A 129 8.73 -11.28 -0.96
CA PRO A 129 9.82 -12.14 -1.37
C PRO A 129 10.63 -12.62 -0.16
N THR A 130 10.90 -13.91 -0.10
CA THR A 130 11.77 -14.55 0.91
C THR A 130 12.99 -15.20 0.28
N GLY A 131 13.05 -15.23 -1.05
CA GLY A 131 14.15 -15.72 -1.87
C GLY A 131 13.82 -15.61 -3.35
N LEU A 132 14.72 -16.03 -4.23
CA LEU A 132 14.52 -15.95 -5.68
C LEU A 132 13.29 -16.75 -6.17
N HIS A 133 12.96 -17.84 -5.48
CA HIS A 133 11.87 -18.75 -5.86
C HIS A 133 10.84 -18.94 -4.74
N SER A 134 10.82 -18.05 -3.75
CA SER A 134 9.96 -18.16 -2.58
C SER A 134 9.42 -16.82 -2.13
N PHE A 135 8.22 -16.85 -1.54
CA PHE A 135 7.58 -15.70 -0.94
C PHE A 135 6.71 -16.13 0.24
N SER A 136 6.48 -15.22 1.17
CA SER A 136 5.42 -15.33 2.16
C SER A 136 4.17 -14.60 1.67
N LEU A 137 3.01 -15.00 2.20
CA LEU A 137 1.72 -14.43 1.84
C LEU A 137 0.92 -14.17 3.12
N THR A 138 0.49 -12.90 3.30
CA THR A 138 -0.30 -12.49 4.45
C THR A 138 -1.43 -11.56 3.96
N PRO A 139 -2.50 -12.13 3.38
CA PRO A 139 -3.57 -11.33 2.78
C PRO A 139 -4.31 -10.46 3.80
N ARG A 140 -4.71 -9.29 3.36
CA ARG A 140 -5.44 -8.28 4.11
C ARG A 140 -6.82 -8.08 3.49
N LEU A 141 -7.66 -9.13 3.52
CA LEU A 141 -9.02 -9.08 2.95
C LEU A 141 -9.89 -8.13 3.76
N PRO A 142 -10.38 -7.01 3.17
CA PRO A 142 -11.26 -6.08 3.86
C PRO A 142 -12.52 -6.78 4.40
N LYS A 143 -13.07 -6.29 5.51
CA LYS A 143 -14.21 -6.95 6.17
C LYS A 143 -15.45 -7.08 5.30
N GLU A 144 -15.69 -6.09 4.45
CA GLU A 144 -16.83 -6.07 3.53
C GLU A 144 -16.65 -6.94 2.29
N TRP A 145 -15.42 -7.43 2.04
CA TRP A 145 -15.13 -8.27 0.89
C TRP A 145 -15.24 -9.74 1.26
N ASN A 146 -15.95 -10.50 0.43
CA ASN A 146 -16.04 -11.94 0.58
C ASN A 146 -14.86 -12.66 -0.07
N GLU A 147 -14.28 -12.03 -1.10
CA GLU A 147 -13.17 -12.60 -1.85
C GLU A 147 -12.32 -11.54 -2.54
N MET A 148 -11.11 -11.91 -2.91
CA MET A 148 -10.24 -11.20 -3.83
C MET A 148 -9.36 -12.19 -4.58
N SER A 149 -8.94 -11.86 -5.79
CA SER A 149 -8.07 -12.72 -6.57
C SER A 149 -7.01 -11.95 -7.35
N LEU A 150 -5.84 -12.53 -7.46
CA LEU A 150 -4.74 -12.08 -8.33
C LEU A 150 -4.48 -13.18 -9.35
N LYS A 151 -4.82 -12.89 -10.62
CA LYS A 151 -4.73 -13.87 -11.70
C LYS A 151 -3.45 -13.69 -12.50
N LYS A 152 -2.91 -14.82 -12.98
CA LYS A 152 -1.73 -14.88 -13.85
C LYS A 152 -0.52 -14.10 -13.29
N MET A 153 -0.31 -14.20 -11.97
CA MET A 153 0.88 -13.61 -11.35
C MET A 153 2.13 -14.34 -11.86
N ASN A 154 2.98 -13.63 -12.60
CA ASN A 154 4.27 -14.14 -13.05
C ASN A 154 5.38 -13.64 -12.12
N ALA A 155 5.77 -14.47 -11.18
CA ALA A 155 6.79 -14.13 -10.19
C ALA A 155 7.48 -15.39 -9.67
N PHE A 156 8.68 -15.25 -9.11
CA PHE A 156 9.44 -16.33 -8.48
C PHE A 156 9.68 -17.52 -9.40
N GLY A 157 9.81 -17.25 -10.72
CA GLY A 157 10.03 -18.29 -11.75
C GLY A 157 8.80 -19.15 -12.06
N LYS A 158 7.61 -18.73 -11.65
CA LYS A 158 6.34 -19.46 -11.85
C LYS A 158 5.21 -18.50 -12.20
N SER A 159 4.19 -19.04 -12.88
CA SER A 159 2.89 -18.40 -13.06
C SER A 159 1.87 -19.06 -12.15
N ALA A 160 1.08 -18.28 -11.44
CA ALA A 160 0.04 -18.78 -10.55
C ALA A 160 -1.11 -17.78 -10.39
N ASP A 161 -2.29 -18.33 -10.05
CA ASP A 161 -3.41 -17.57 -9.52
C ASP A 161 -3.39 -17.65 -7.99
N ILE A 162 -3.71 -16.54 -7.33
CA ILE A 162 -3.93 -16.47 -5.90
C ILE A 162 -5.39 -16.08 -5.66
N GLU A 163 -6.10 -16.90 -4.93
CA GLU A 163 -7.50 -16.66 -4.53
C GLU A 163 -7.57 -16.60 -3.00
N VAL A 164 -8.25 -15.59 -2.49
CA VAL A 164 -8.46 -15.38 -1.06
C VAL A 164 -9.96 -15.25 -0.84
N THR A 165 -10.52 -16.09 0.01
CA THR A 165 -11.97 -16.14 0.28
C THR A 165 -12.23 -16.13 1.78
N ARG A 166 -13.34 -15.50 2.19
CA ARG A 166 -13.81 -15.48 3.58
C ARG A 166 -14.83 -16.60 3.80
N HIS A 167 -14.55 -17.45 4.78
CA HIS A 167 -15.48 -18.47 5.26
C HIS A 167 -15.77 -18.21 6.74
N LYS A 168 -16.88 -17.56 7.03
CA LYS A 168 -17.23 -17.09 8.39
C LYS A 168 -16.11 -16.18 8.92
N THR A 169 -15.41 -16.62 9.95
CA THR A 169 -14.28 -15.90 10.60
C THR A 169 -12.93 -16.21 9.97
N ASN A 170 -12.82 -17.26 9.16
CA ASN A 170 -11.56 -17.72 8.59
C ASN A 170 -11.33 -17.16 7.19
N ILE A 171 -10.07 -16.94 6.87
CA ILE A 171 -9.63 -16.59 5.52
C ILE A 171 -8.93 -17.82 4.93
N VAL A 172 -9.42 -18.27 3.77
CA VAL A 172 -8.82 -19.38 3.02
C VAL A 172 -8.07 -18.81 1.83
N VAL A 173 -6.86 -19.26 1.67
CA VAL A 173 -5.97 -18.91 0.55
C VAL A 173 -5.74 -20.13 -0.32
N VAL A 174 -5.95 -19.97 -1.62
CA VAL A 174 -5.66 -21.01 -2.62
C VAL A 174 -4.69 -20.44 -3.64
N ILE A 175 -3.56 -21.11 -3.81
CA ILE A 175 -2.59 -20.81 -4.86
C ILE A 175 -2.68 -21.91 -5.90
N LYS A 176 -3.02 -21.53 -7.13
CA LYS A 176 -3.17 -22.41 -8.29
C LYS A 176 -2.03 -22.15 -9.27
N PRO A 177 -0.90 -22.87 -9.18
CA PRO A 177 0.17 -22.71 -10.16
C PRO A 177 -0.29 -23.26 -11.52
N GLU A 178 0.22 -22.67 -12.60
CA GLU A 178 -0.03 -23.16 -13.97
C GLU A 178 0.44 -24.61 -14.14
N LYS A 179 1.55 -24.96 -13.49
CA LYS A 179 2.10 -26.33 -13.43
C LYS A 179 2.38 -26.69 -11.98
N GLY A 180 1.89 -27.85 -11.54
CA GLY A 180 2.15 -28.37 -10.20
C GLY A 180 0.90 -28.52 -9.34
N LYS A 181 1.10 -28.73 -8.04
CA LYS A 181 -0.01 -28.97 -7.10
C LYS A 181 -0.60 -27.67 -6.58
N VAL A 182 -1.93 -27.64 -6.45
CA VAL A 182 -2.66 -26.57 -5.77
C VAL A 182 -2.30 -26.55 -4.29
N ILE A 183 -1.99 -25.39 -3.75
CA ILE A 183 -1.71 -25.16 -2.34
C ILE A 183 -2.92 -24.48 -1.72
N ARG A 184 -3.44 -25.04 -0.63
CA ARG A 184 -4.53 -24.47 0.15
C ARG A 184 -4.09 -24.30 1.61
N LYS A 185 -4.40 -23.13 2.18
CA LYS A 185 -4.13 -22.79 3.58
C LYS A 185 -5.34 -22.06 4.17
N SER A 186 -5.69 -22.36 5.38
CA SER A 186 -6.73 -21.69 6.19
C SER A 186 -6.10 -21.12 7.46
#